data_448585a93632637988a67b0b4294c908
#
_entry.id   448585a93632637988a67b0b4294c908
#
_cell.length_a   1.000
_cell.length_b   1.000
_cell.length_c   1.000
_cell.angle_alpha   90.00
_cell.angle_beta   90.00
_cell.angle_gamma   90.00
#
_symmetry.space_group_name_H-M   'P 1'
#
loop_
_entity.id
_entity.type
_entity.pdbx_description
1 polymer ?
#
loop_
_entity_poly.entity_id
_entity_poly.type
_entity_poly.pdbx_seq_one_letter_code
_entity_poly.pdbx_strand_id
1 'polypeptide(L)'
;MPEGPEVKLFVDELNHNFRYYQIKSINVLSGRYIKNPIQNLSLLLNKEIESFNCKGKFIWIDLDDLIIFNTLGMTGNWSRTKTKHSRIEIEFYENDKLYFNDIRSFGTFQIKTRSDLEKKLKSIGPDMLSNPPNNFVNLLRKYNHKNICCVLMNQNIVSGIGNYIKAESLWYSRINPYSFIKDLKVENLITLDKA
;
A
#
# COMPACT_ATOMS: atom_id res chain seq x y z
N MET A 1 -0.21 3.96 11.35
CA MET A 1 0.27 3.77 9.96
C MET A 1 -0.58 2.66 9.37
N PRO A 2 -1.27 2.91 8.26
CA PRO A 2 -2.03 1.85 7.62
C PRO A 2 -1.12 0.67 7.23
N GLU A 3 -1.51 -0.54 7.59
CA GLU A 3 -0.85 -1.79 7.22
C GLU A 3 -1.75 -2.56 6.23
N GLY A 4 -1.42 -3.78 5.87
CA GLY A 4 -2.16 -4.54 4.85
C GLY A 4 -3.68 -4.54 5.01
N PRO A 5 -4.22 -4.88 6.19
CA PRO A 5 -5.66 -4.92 6.42
C PRO A 5 -6.35 -3.58 6.21
N GLU A 6 -5.80 -2.49 6.77
CA GLU A 6 -6.39 -1.16 6.61
C GLU A 6 -6.33 -0.69 5.16
N VAL A 7 -5.21 -0.97 4.46
CA VAL A 7 -5.09 -0.63 3.04
C VAL A 7 -6.13 -1.37 2.21
N LYS A 8 -6.35 -2.66 2.49
CA LYS A 8 -7.38 -3.46 1.82
C LYS A 8 -8.78 -2.89 2.03
N LEU A 9 -9.13 -2.54 3.28
CA LEU A 9 -10.41 -1.92 3.60
C LEU A 9 -10.62 -0.60 2.86
N PHE A 10 -9.60 0.27 2.80
CA PHE A 10 -9.67 1.50 2.01
C PHE A 10 -9.90 1.23 0.52
N VAL A 11 -9.20 0.27 -0.04
CA VAL A 11 -9.36 -0.09 -1.46
C VAL A 11 -10.76 -0.64 -1.75
N ASP A 12 -11.32 -1.45 -0.86
CA ASP A 12 -12.67 -1.99 -1.02
C ASP A 12 -13.74 -0.88 -0.93
N GLU A 13 -13.58 0.06 0.00
CA GLU A 13 -14.45 1.23 0.13
C GLU A 13 -14.35 2.13 -1.11
N LEU A 14 -13.15 2.37 -1.63
CA LEU A 14 -12.95 3.16 -2.84
C LEU A 14 -13.59 2.51 -4.07
N ASN A 15 -13.46 1.19 -4.23
CA ASN A 15 -14.13 0.46 -5.31
C ASN A 15 -15.65 0.55 -5.20
N HIS A 16 -16.20 0.40 -3.99
CA HIS A 16 -17.63 0.49 -3.77
C HIS A 16 -18.19 1.87 -4.15
N ASN A 17 -17.44 2.93 -3.89
CA ASN A 17 -17.93 4.31 -4.00
C ASN A 17 -17.55 5.02 -5.31
N PHE A 18 -16.42 4.67 -5.94
CA PHE A 18 -15.82 5.47 -7.02
C PHE A 18 -15.41 4.67 -8.25
N ARG A 19 -15.63 3.37 -8.28
CA ARG A 19 -15.41 2.59 -9.48
C ARG A 19 -16.35 3.06 -10.61
N TYR A 20 -15.80 3.18 -11.81
CA TYR A 20 -16.47 3.68 -13.01
C TYR A 20 -16.81 5.19 -13.01
N TYR A 21 -16.31 5.93 -12.02
CA TYR A 21 -16.41 7.38 -12.02
C TYR A 21 -15.38 7.96 -12.99
N GLN A 22 -15.81 8.99 -13.74
CA GLN A 22 -14.96 9.67 -14.71
C GLN A 22 -14.33 10.93 -14.11
N ILE A 23 -13.01 11.08 -14.25
CA ILE A 23 -12.24 12.19 -13.69
C ILE A 23 -12.52 13.46 -14.51
N LYS A 24 -13.15 14.46 -13.88
CA LYS A 24 -13.41 15.79 -14.45
C LYS A 24 -12.24 16.73 -14.23
N SER A 25 -11.70 16.76 -13.03
CA SER A 25 -10.51 17.58 -12.71
C SER A 25 -9.67 16.92 -11.63
N ILE A 26 -8.38 17.27 -11.61
CA ILE A 26 -7.45 16.86 -10.56
C ILE A 26 -6.57 18.02 -10.18
N ASN A 27 -6.53 18.34 -8.89
CA ASN A 27 -5.86 19.51 -8.36
C ASN A 27 -4.89 19.15 -7.23
N VAL A 28 -3.68 19.70 -7.30
CA VAL A 28 -2.74 19.69 -6.17
C VAL A 28 -3.11 20.84 -5.24
N LEU A 29 -3.50 20.52 -4.01
CA LEU A 29 -3.96 21.51 -3.04
C LEU A 29 -2.85 21.99 -2.11
N SER A 30 -1.95 21.10 -1.70
CA SER A 30 -0.93 21.41 -0.69
C SER A 30 0.19 20.38 -0.62
N GLY A 31 1.17 20.66 0.25
CA GLY A 31 2.22 19.73 0.62
C GLY A 31 3.37 19.66 -0.40
N ARG A 32 4.08 18.54 -0.38
CA ARG A 32 5.30 18.37 -1.19
C ARG A 32 5.05 18.46 -2.71
N TYR A 33 3.85 18.18 -3.16
CA TYR A 33 3.51 18.19 -4.59
C TYR A 33 3.43 19.60 -5.19
N ILE A 34 3.40 20.66 -4.37
CA ILE A 34 3.56 22.04 -4.83
C ILE A 34 5.02 22.30 -5.21
N LYS A 35 5.98 21.79 -4.39
CA LYS A 35 7.42 21.96 -4.64
C LYS A 35 7.94 20.97 -5.69
N ASN A 36 7.39 19.77 -5.73
CA ASN A 36 7.73 18.71 -6.67
C ASN A 36 6.45 18.29 -7.42
N PRO A 37 6.07 19.02 -8.48
CA PRO A 37 4.83 18.79 -9.20
C PRO A 37 4.72 17.35 -9.74
N ILE A 38 3.52 16.81 -9.64
CA ILE A 38 3.19 15.53 -10.27
C ILE A 38 3.11 15.79 -11.78
N GLN A 39 3.96 15.08 -12.51
CA GLN A 39 3.98 15.19 -13.99
C GLN A 39 2.75 14.50 -14.59
N ASN A 40 2.30 15.02 -15.72
CA ASN A 40 1.26 14.41 -16.56
C ASN A 40 -0.12 14.32 -15.91
N LEU A 41 -0.46 15.15 -14.91
CA LEU A 41 -1.79 15.15 -14.29
C LEU A 41 -2.93 15.34 -15.32
N SER A 42 -2.69 16.14 -16.37
CA SER A 42 -3.67 16.38 -17.44
C SER A 42 -4.06 15.12 -18.22
N LEU A 43 -3.19 14.09 -18.24
CA LEU A 43 -3.51 12.82 -18.90
C LEU A 43 -4.59 12.02 -18.18
N LEU A 44 -4.88 12.36 -16.92
CA LEU A 44 -5.94 11.71 -16.14
C LEU A 44 -7.32 12.28 -16.42
N LEU A 45 -7.42 13.45 -17.08
CA LEU A 45 -8.70 14.07 -17.37
C LEU A 45 -9.53 13.22 -18.35
N ASN A 46 -10.81 13.10 -18.07
CA ASN A 46 -11.78 12.30 -18.81
C ASN A 46 -11.52 10.77 -18.77
N LYS A 47 -10.54 10.31 -17.97
CA LYS A 47 -10.32 8.88 -17.74
C LYS A 47 -11.33 8.35 -16.72
N GLU A 48 -11.81 7.14 -16.96
CA GLU A 48 -12.67 6.41 -16.04
C GLU A 48 -11.81 5.58 -15.08
N ILE A 49 -12.21 5.49 -13.82
CA ILE A 49 -11.58 4.60 -12.85
C ILE A 49 -12.11 3.18 -13.04
N GLU A 50 -11.31 2.30 -13.63
CA GLU A 50 -11.67 0.89 -13.80
C GLU A 50 -11.70 0.14 -12.46
N SER A 51 -10.69 0.36 -11.63
CA SER A 51 -10.60 -0.27 -10.30
C SER A 51 -9.55 0.37 -9.41
N PHE A 52 -9.74 0.21 -8.10
CA PHE A 52 -8.72 0.41 -7.07
C PHE A 52 -8.20 -0.95 -6.63
N ASN A 53 -6.91 -1.09 -6.50
CA ASN A 53 -6.26 -2.35 -6.18
C ASN A 53 -5.15 -2.16 -5.16
N CYS A 54 -4.76 -3.23 -4.44
CA CYS A 54 -3.60 -3.21 -3.57
C CYS A 54 -2.85 -4.54 -3.56
N LYS A 55 -1.57 -4.44 -3.20
CA LYS A 55 -0.72 -5.57 -2.80
C LYS A 55 0.10 -5.14 -1.59
N GLY A 56 -0.16 -5.74 -0.45
CA GLY A 56 0.35 -5.28 0.83
C GLY A 56 -0.06 -3.83 1.11
N LYS A 57 0.92 -2.93 1.20
CA LYS A 57 0.69 -1.48 1.45
C LYS A 57 0.79 -0.61 0.21
N PHE A 58 0.97 -1.21 -0.94
CA PHE A 58 1.01 -0.53 -2.22
C PHE A 58 -0.37 -0.55 -2.87
N ILE A 59 -0.87 0.63 -3.25
CA ILE A 59 -2.16 0.84 -3.92
C ILE A 59 -1.88 1.25 -5.36
N TRP A 60 -2.70 0.78 -6.28
CA TRP A 60 -2.77 1.36 -7.62
C TRP A 60 -4.22 1.53 -8.07
N ILE A 61 -4.43 2.58 -8.88
CA ILE A 61 -5.71 2.89 -9.48
C ILE A 61 -5.57 2.65 -10.97
N ASP A 62 -6.41 1.81 -11.51
CA ASP A 62 -6.44 1.42 -12.91
C ASP A 62 -7.32 2.38 -13.70
N LEU A 63 -6.80 2.91 -14.83
CA LEU A 63 -7.42 3.93 -15.68
C LEU A 63 -7.18 3.57 -17.15
N ASP A 64 -7.45 2.32 -17.54
CA ASP A 64 -7.19 1.80 -18.88
C ASP A 64 -5.68 1.74 -19.23
N ASP A 65 -5.15 2.73 -19.93
CA ASP A 65 -3.75 2.82 -20.36
C ASP A 65 -2.80 3.39 -19.29
N LEU A 66 -3.34 4.06 -18.28
CA LEU A 66 -2.59 4.71 -17.22
C LEU A 66 -2.87 4.08 -15.85
N ILE A 67 -1.87 4.15 -15.01
CA ILE A 67 -1.95 3.66 -13.63
C ILE A 67 -1.54 4.76 -12.67
N ILE A 68 -2.33 5.01 -11.64
CA ILE A 68 -1.88 5.84 -10.52
C ILE A 68 -1.27 4.93 -9.46
N PHE A 69 0.01 5.13 -9.14
CA PHE A 69 0.66 4.51 -7.98
C PHE A 69 0.45 5.36 -6.75
N ASN A 70 -0.02 4.73 -5.67
CA ASN A 70 -0.25 5.39 -4.40
C ASN A 70 0.28 4.57 -3.23
N THR A 71 0.79 5.23 -2.24
CA THR A 71 1.03 4.68 -0.91
C THR A 71 0.51 5.66 0.13
N LEU A 72 -0.11 5.15 1.18
CA LEU A 72 -0.67 6.00 2.24
C LEU A 72 0.41 6.58 3.17
N GLY A 73 1.62 6.02 3.15
CA GLY A 73 2.67 6.41 4.10
C GLY A 73 2.25 6.13 5.54
N MET A 74 2.44 7.11 6.43
CA MET A 74 2.10 6.95 7.84
C MET A 74 0.72 7.48 8.21
N THR A 75 0.22 8.50 7.51
CA THR A 75 -0.99 9.26 7.87
C THR A 75 -1.90 9.50 6.68
N GLY A 76 -1.57 8.94 5.53
CA GLY A 76 -2.38 9.07 4.32
C GLY A 76 -3.70 8.32 4.41
N ASN A 77 -4.73 8.92 3.87
CA ASN A 77 -6.03 8.30 3.64
C ASN A 77 -6.74 8.97 2.46
N TRP A 78 -7.73 8.28 1.92
CA TRP A 78 -8.65 8.83 0.95
C TRP A 78 -10.01 9.08 1.60
N SER A 79 -10.65 10.21 1.33
CA SER A 79 -11.99 10.50 1.85
C SER A 79 -12.73 11.53 0.98
N ARG A 80 -14.05 11.60 1.13
CA ARG A 80 -14.89 12.66 0.55
C ARG A 80 -14.73 14.00 1.27
N THR A 81 -14.12 14.01 2.45
CA THR A 81 -13.99 15.22 3.28
C THR A 81 -12.68 15.92 3.00
N LYS A 82 -12.77 17.20 2.58
CA LYS A 82 -11.63 18.09 2.48
C LYS A 82 -11.14 18.51 3.87
N THR A 83 -9.85 18.45 4.09
CA THR A 83 -9.21 18.88 5.34
C THR A 83 -8.07 19.86 5.04
N LYS A 84 -7.51 20.49 6.06
CA LYS A 84 -6.28 21.29 5.92
C LYS A 84 -5.05 20.47 5.47
N HIS A 85 -5.17 19.16 5.51
CA HIS A 85 -4.12 18.22 5.11
C HIS A 85 -4.42 17.52 3.77
N SER A 86 -5.44 17.97 3.04
CA SER A 86 -5.71 17.49 1.68
C SER A 86 -4.58 17.90 0.75
N ARG A 87 -4.00 16.93 0.09
CA ARG A 87 -2.85 17.09 -0.82
C ARG A 87 -3.27 17.13 -2.27
N ILE A 88 -4.21 16.25 -2.62
CA ILE A 88 -4.76 16.10 -3.96
C ILE A 88 -6.28 16.06 -3.84
N GLU A 89 -6.96 16.72 -4.78
CA GLU A 89 -8.39 16.66 -5.00
C GLU A 89 -8.62 16.05 -6.37
N ILE A 90 -9.49 15.06 -6.46
CA ILE A 90 -10.05 14.52 -7.69
C ILE A 90 -11.54 14.88 -7.68
N GLU A 91 -12.00 15.58 -8.71
CA GLU A 91 -13.42 15.87 -8.94
C GLU A 91 -13.92 15.01 -10.08
N PHE A 92 -15.08 14.43 -9.93
CA PHE A 92 -15.69 13.54 -10.90
C PHE A 92 -16.87 14.21 -11.61
N TYR A 93 -17.23 13.72 -12.79
CA TYR A 93 -18.43 14.20 -13.52
C TYR A 93 -19.73 13.85 -12.78
N GLU A 94 -19.69 12.84 -11.91
CA GLU A 94 -20.79 12.40 -11.03
C GLU A 94 -21.05 13.38 -9.86
N ASN A 95 -20.44 14.58 -9.89
CA ASN A 95 -20.54 15.63 -8.88
C ASN A 95 -20.02 15.22 -7.49
N ASP A 96 -19.13 14.24 -7.43
CA ASP A 96 -18.46 13.79 -6.21
C ASP A 96 -17.00 14.23 -6.19
N LYS A 97 -16.40 14.26 -5.01
CA LYS A 97 -14.99 14.62 -4.83
C LYS A 97 -14.29 13.62 -3.92
N LEU A 98 -13.04 13.33 -4.28
CA LEU A 98 -12.18 12.44 -3.52
C LEU A 98 -10.88 13.17 -3.15
N TYR A 99 -10.52 13.15 -1.87
CA TYR A 99 -9.34 13.84 -1.35
C TYR A 99 -8.31 12.86 -0.84
N PHE A 100 -7.08 13.01 -1.30
CA PHE A 100 -5.93 12.38 -0.66
C PHE A 100 -5.45 13.26 0.48
N ASN A 101 -5.76 12.86 1.70
CA ASN A 101 -5.36 13.56 2.92
C ASN A 101 -4.09 12.90 3.49
N ASP A 102 -3.07 13.70 3.81
CA ASP A 102 -1.85 13.17 4.44
C ASP A 102 -1.16 14.24 5.30
N ILE A 103 -1.29 14.10 6.60
CA ILE A 103 -0.73 15.05 7.58
C ILE A 103 0.78 15.20 7.40
N ARG A 104 1.50 14.08 7.30
CA ARG A 104 2.97 14.03 7.26
C ARG A 104 3.55 14.14 5.86
N SER A 105 2.73 14.08 4.83
CA SER A 105 3.13 14.12 3.41
C SER A 105 4.16 13.03 3.03
N PHE A 106 4.07 11.84 3.62
CA PHE A 106 4.93 10.68 3.31
C PHE A 106 4.30 9.75 2.28
N GLY A 107 3.00 9.84 2.08
CA GLY A 107 2.30 9.12 1.04
C GLY A 107 2.80 9.52 -0.35
N THR A 108 2.66 8.64 -1.33
CA THR A 108 3.09 8.88 -2.70
C THR A 108 1.90 8.92 -3.66
N PHE A 109 2.04 9.68 -4.73
CA PHE A 109 1.10 9.70 -5.85
C PHE A 109 1.90 9.90 -7.13
N GLN A 110 1.84 8.96 -8.07
CA GLN A 110 2.60 8.99 -9.32
C GLN A 110 1.77 8.39 -10.44
N ILE A 111 1.87 8.98 -11.64
CA ILE A 111 1.26 8.43 -12.84
C ILE A 111 2.30 7.53 -13.53
N LYS A 112 1.89 6.34 -13.90
CA LYS A 112 2.73 5.27 -14.43
C LYS A 112 2.03 4.53 -15.56
N THR A 113 2.79 3.67 -16.23
CA THR A 113 2.29 2.78 -17.27
C THR A 113 1.95 1.38 -16.71
N ARG A 114 1.23 0.59 -17.48
CA ARG A 114 0.96 -0.83 -17.17
C ARG A 114 2.27 -1.63 -17.02
N SER A 115 3.27 -1.38 -17.86
CA SER A 115 4.59 -2.02 -17.76
C SER A 115 5.31 -1.68 -16.45
N ASP A 116 5.18 -0.45 -15.96
CA ASP A 116 5.73 -0.07 -14.65
C ASP A 116 5.03 -0.79 -13.51
N LEU A 117 3.70 -0.99 -13.62
CA LEU A 117 2.94 -1.76 -12.63
C LEU A 117 3.42 -3.21 -12.57
N GLU A 118 3.59 -3.87 -13.69
CA GLU A 118 4.09 -5.26 -13.73
C GLU A 118 5.47 -5.38 -13.05
N LYS A 119 6.39 -4.47 -13.35
CA LYS A 119 7.71 -4.42 -12.70
C LYS A 119 7.59 -4.19 -11.20
N LYS A 120 6.71 -3.28 -10.79
CA LYS A 120 6.45 -2.98 -9.39
C LYS A 120 5.88 -4.17 -8.64
N LEU A 121 4.87 -4.85 -9.19
CA LEU A 121 4.23 -6.02 -8.57
C LEU A 121 5.20 -7.21 -8.43
N LYS A 122 6.13 -7.39 -9.38
CA LYS A 122 7.21 -8.39 -9.29
C LYS A 122 8.20 -8.08 -8.17
N SER A 123 8.43 -6.82 -7.84
CA SER A 123 9.34 -6.39 -6.78
C SER A 123 8.76 -6.50 -5.37
N ILE A 124 7.43 -6.55 -5.26
CA ILE A 124 6.73 -6.67 -3.97
C ILE A 124 6.58 -8.15 -3.62
N GLY A 125 7.00 -8.54 -2.42
CA GLY A 125 6.87 -9.89 -1.89
C GLY A 125 5.41 -10.38 -1.84
N PRO A 126 5.17 -11.66 -1.52
CA PRO A 126 3.83 -12.18 -1.34
C PRO A 126 3.05 -11.34 -0.33
N ASP A 127 1.79 -11.12 -0.61
CA ASP A 127 0.87 -10.39 0.27
C ASP A 127 0.34 -11.34 1.34
N MET A 128 0.68 -11.06 2.58
CA MET A 128 0.32 -11.94 3.69
C MET A 128 -1.18 -12.00 3.96
N LEU A 129 -1.96 -11.01 3.51
CA LEU A 129 -3.40 -11.00 3.64
C LEU A 129 -4.12 -11.72 2.48
N SER A 130 -3.76 -11.36 1.23
CA SER A 130 -4.53 -11.77 0.05
C SER A 130 -3.94 -12.97 -0.67
N ASN A 131 -2.63 -13.15 -0.61
CA ASN A 131 -1.92 -14.22 -1.31
C ASN A 131 -0.64 -14.59 -0.55
N PRO A 132 -0.77 -15.21 0.64
CA PRO A 132 0.37 -15.62 1.46
C PRO A 132 1.20 -16.68 0.72
N PRO A 133 2.49 -16.83 1.03
CA PRO A 133 3.34 -17.82 0.40
C PRO A 133 2.93 -19.23 0.84
N ASN A 134 2.97 -20.21 -0.04
CA ASN A 134 2.63 -21.61 0.25
C ASN A 134 3.48 -22.21 1.40
N ASN A 135 4.68 -21.68 1.63
CA ASN A 135 5.56 -22.11 2.71
C ASN A 135 6.33 -20.90 3.27
N PHE A 136 5.76 -20.28 4.26
CA PHE A 136 6.33 -19.09 4.90
C PHE A 136 7.64 -19.39 5.64
N VAL A 137 7.73 -20.55 6.29
CA VAL A 137 8.96 -20.99 6.99
C VAL A 137 10.14 -21.07 6.00
N ASN A 138 9.93 -21.71 4.85
CA ASN A 138 10.97 -21.81 3.82
C ASN A 138 11.33 -20.44 3.23
N LEU A 139 10.36 -19.53 3.10
CA LEU A 139 10.62 -18.17 2.68
C LEU A 139 11.54 -17.45 3.67
N LEU A 140 11.24 -17.52 4.97
CA LEU A 140 12.06 -16.91 6.02
C LEU A 140 13.48 -17.52 6.07
N ARG A 141 13.60 -18.83 5.93
CA ARG A 141 14.89 -19.54 5.96
C ARG A 141 15.87 -19.13 4.85
N LYS A 142 15.39 -18.52 3.76
CA LYS A 142 16.29 -17.91 2.76
C LYS A 142 17.08 -16.72 3.32
N TYR A 143 16.63 -16.15 4.44
CA TYR A 143 17.21 -14.96 5.08
C TYR A 143 17.80 -15.27 6.46
N ASN A 144 18.34 -16.47 6.66
CA ASN A 144 18.82 -16.99 7.94
C ASN A 144 19.73 -16.04 8.72
N HIS A 145 20.57 -15.26 8.03
CA HIS A 145 21.52 -14.33 8.65
C HIS A 145 20.92 -12.94 8.94
N LYS A 146 19.62 -12.74 8.70
CA LYS A 146 18.95 -11.48 8.98
C LYS A 146 18.13 -11.57 10.27
N ASN A 147 18.00 -10.41 10.93
CA ASN A 147 17.08 -10.26 12.05
C ASN A 147 15.64 -10.42 11.57
N ILE A 148 14.82 -11.09 12.37
CA ILE A 148 13.41 -11.39 12.03
C ILE A 148 12.58 -10.13 11.77
N CYS A 149 12.76 -9.07 12.57
CA CYS A 149 12.05 -7.81 12.36
C CYS A 149 12.42 -7.14 11.02
N CYS A 150 13.69 -7.21 10.63
CA CYS A 150 14.14 -6.66 9.35
C CYS A 150 13.52 -7.39 8.17
N VAL A 151 13.34 -8.71 8.28
CA VAL A 151 12.72 -9.51 7.22
C VAL A 151 11.23 -9.25 7.14
N LEU A 152 10.52 -9.26 8.27
CA LEU A 152 9.07 -9.01 8.32
C LEU A 152 8.70 -7.60 7.85
N MET A 153 9.56 -6.61 8.07
CA MET A 153 9.32 -5.22 7.63
C MET A 153 9.68 -4.96 6.17
N ASN A 154 10.39 -5.87 5.53
CA ASN A 154 10.82 -5.69 4.14
C ASN A 154 9.72 -6.09 3.16
N GLN A 155 9.05 -5.11 2.59
CA GLN A 155 7.92 -5.31 1.67
C GLN A 155 8.30 -6.06 0.37
N ASN A 156 9.58 -6.19 0.06
CA ASN A 156 10.05 -7.01 -1.07
C ASN A 156 10.18 -8.50 -0.70
N ILE A 157 10.19 -8.84 0.58
CA ILE A 157 10.27 -10.22 1.08
C ILE A 157 8.88 -10.73 1.43
N VAL A 158 8.15 -9.96 2.25
CA VAL A 158 6.75 -10.17 2.60
C VAL A 158 6.05 -8.82 2.63
N SER A 159 4.86 -8.73 2.06
CA SER A 159 4.16 -7.45 2.00
C SER A 159 2.91 -7.43 2.88
N GLY A 160 2.49 -6.21 3.25
CA GLY A 160 1.36 -5.97 4.15
C GLY A 160 1.75 -5.77 5.60
N ILE A 161 2.78 -6.45 6.10
CA ILE A 161 3.23 -6.36 7.48
C ILE A 161 3.86 -4.99 7.77
N GLY A 162 3.44 -4.37 8.87
CA GLY A 162 4.04 -3.17 9.42
C GLY A 162 4.42 -3.37 10.89
N ASN A 163 4.50 -2.26 11.62
CA ASN A 163 5.02 -2.31 12.99
C ASN A 163 4.08 -3.02 13.96
N TYR A 164 2.76 -2.79 13.84
CA TYR A 164 1.84 -3.41 14.80
C TYR A 164 1.65 -4.90 14.48
N ILE A 165 1.44 -5.30 13.22
CA ILE A 165 1.32 -6.72 12.86
C ILE A 165 2.60 -7.47 13.25
N LYS A 166 3.78 -6.91 12.95
CA LYS A 166 5.05 -7.49 13.37
C LYS A 166 5.13 -7.67 14.89
N ALA A 167 4.77 -6.64 15.67
CA ALA A 167 4.87 -6.69 17.12
C ALA A 167 3.93 -7.75 17.71
N GLU A 168 2.67 -7.75 17.29
CA GLU A 168 1.67 -8.69 17.75
C GLU A 168 2.01 -10.15 17.36
N SER A 169 2.40 -10.37 16.10
CA SER A 169 2.73 -11.72 15.62
C SER A 169 3.98 -12.29 16.28
N LEU A 170 5.01 -11.47 16.53
CA LEU A 170 6.20 -11.91 17.27
C LEU A 170 5.89 -12.21 18.73
N TRP A 171 5.05 -11.38 19.37
CA TRP A 171 4.60 -11.62 20.74
C TRP A 171 3.80 -12.93 20.85
N TYR A 172 2.81 -13.11 19.95
CA TYR A 172 2.02 -14.33 19.89
C TYR A 172 2.87 -15.60 19.71
N SER A 173 3.87 -15.51 18.84
CA SER A 173 4.78 -16.60 18.52
C SER A 173 5.92 -16.78 19.56
N ARG A 174 5.97 -15.94 20.59
CA ARG A 174 7.02 -15.91 21.62
C ARG A 174 8.42 -15.81 21.02
N ILE A 175 8.55 -15.01 19.96
CA ILE A 175 9.83 -14.75 19.30
C ILE A 175 10.42 -13.44 19.83
N ASN A 176 11.66 -13.51 20.30
CA ASN A 176 12.42 -12.32 20.67
C ASN A 176 12.71 -11.49 19.41
N PRO A 177 12.32 -10.20 19.35
CA PRO A 177 12.49 -9.35 18.16
C PRO A 177 13.97 -9.13 17.77
N TYR A 178 14.91 -9.38 18.65
CA TYR A 178 16.34 -9.30 18.38
C TYR A 178 16.93 -10.57 17.75
N SER A 179 16.15 -11.65 17.64
CA SER A 179 16.63 -12.92 17.11
C SER A 179 16.96 -12.87 15.63
N PHE A 180 18.01 -13.59 15.24
CA PHE A 180 18.24 -13.93 13.83
C PHE A 180 17.39 -15.15 13.45
N ILE A 181 16.99 -15.23 12.18
CA ILE A 181 16.12 -16.32 11.71
C ILE A 181 16.77 -17.69 11.91
N LYS A 182 18.09 -17.81 11.75
CA LYS A 182 18.83 -19.06 11.98
C LYS A 182 18.68 -19.63 13.40
N ASP A 183 18.50 -18.76 14.40
CA ASP A 183 18.46 -19.11 15.82
C ASP A 183 17.03 -19.46 16.28
N LEU A 184 16.03 -19.29 15.41
CA LEU A 184 14.62 -19.58 15.71
C LEU A 184 14.32 -21.07 15.51
N LYS A 185 13.55 -21.66 16.44
CA LYS A 185 13.01 -23.01 16.28
C LYS A 185 11.94 -23.03 15.19
N VAL A 186 11.80 -24.18 14.53
CA VAL A 186 10.81 -24.35 13.46
C VAL A 186 9.39 -24.15 13.99
N GLU A 187 9.13 -24.63 15.21
CA GLU A 187 7.81 -24.50 15.86
C GLU A 187 7.41 -23.03 16.05
N ASN A 188 8.37 -22.15 16.41
CA ASN A 188 8.10 -20.71 16.51
C ASN A 188 7.75 -20.10 15.16
N LEU A 189 8.45 -20.52 14.09
CA LEU A 189 8.19 -20.03 12.74
C LEU A 189 6.83 -20.53 12.20
N ILE A 190 6.43 -21.75 12.51
CA ILE A 190 5.11 -22.29 12.19
C ILE A 190 4.02 -21.51 12.95
N THR A 191 4.26 -21.16 14.20
CA THR A 191 3.32 -20.36 15.00
C THR A 191 3.22 -18.94 14.43
N LEU A 192 4.35 -18.38 13.99
CA LEU A 192 4.39 -17.06 13.34
C LEU A 192 3.62 -17.02 12.02
N ASP A 193 3.61 -18.12 11.27
CA ASP A 193 2.83 -18.26 10.02
C ASP A 193 1.31 -18.23 10.24
N LYS A 194 0.87 -18.61 11.45
CA LYS A 194 -0.54 -18.66 11.85
C LYS A 194 -1.02 -17.41 12.59
N ALA A 195 -0.09 -16.53 12.96
CA ALA A 195 -0.35 -15.34 13.75
C ALA A 195 -0.81 -14.16 12.88
#